data_aced9c2caa25aae2f0f0c357da0ad98e
#
_entry.id   aced9c2caa25aae2f0f0c357da0ad98e
#
_cell.length_a   1.000
_cell.length_b   1.000
_cell.length_c   1.000
_cell.angle_alpha   90.00
_cell.angle_beta   90.00
_cell.angle_gamma   90.00
#
_symmetry.space_group_name_H-M   'P 1'
#
loop_
_entity.id
_entity.type
_entity.pdbx_description
1 polymer ?
#
loop_
_entity_poly.entity_id
_entity_poly.type
_entity_poly.pdbx_seq_one_letter_code
_entity_poly.pdbx_strand_id
1 'polypeptide(L)'
;MLTANARTAWDRGIRAYDASILEADAWGHGVELVRDVLATIGLEARTHHVGVTSADSVPVASRTDMLSAMALFGLPGAEHPAVPALRLTGTVLSVKDLREGEGVSYGYAYRASADTRVALVTGGYAQGIVRALGGAVDVAVAGERHPVVGRVAMDVCVVDITDAAVRRGDEVLFLGDPAEGEPSLVEWVRAAGLTAGELVTMVGLRAGREETS
;
A
#
# COMPACT_ATOMS: atom_id res chain seq x y z
N MET A 1 9.29 -9.65 -5.54
CA MET A 1 9.34 -9.19 -4.13
C MET A 1 8.89 -10.28 -3.16
N LEU A 2 7.69 -10.83 -3.24
CA LEU A 2 7.20 -11.90 -2.33
C LEU A 2 8.18 -13.07 -2.19
N THR A 3 8.68 -13.60 -3.31
CA THR A 3 9.67 -14.70 -3.30
C THR A 3 10.97 -14.32 -2.58
N ALA A 4 11.44 -13.08 -2.75
CA ALA A 4 12.65 -12.59 -2.08
C ALA A 4 12.45 -12.51 -0.55
N ASN A 5 11.31 -11.95 -0.12
CA ASN A 5 10.98 -11.86 1.31
C ASN A 5 10.82 -13.25 1.95
N ALA A 6 10.10 -14.17 1.28
CA ALA A 6 9.96 -15.54 1.74
C ALA A 6 11.30 -16.29 1.84
N ARG A 7 12.20 -16.07 0.86
CA ARG A 7 13.54 -16.65 0.88
C ARG A 7 14.39 -16.08 2.00
N THR A 8 14.32 -14.77 2.25
CA THR A 8 15.00 -14.14 3.39
C THR A 8 14.59 -14.79 4.71
N ALA A 9 13.31 -15.07 4.88
CA ALA A 9 12.82 -15.77 6.07
C ALA A 9 13.36 -17.22 6.14
N TRP A 10 13.32 -17.95 5.02
CA TRP A 10 13.87 -19.30 4.92
C TRP A 10 15.36 -19.35 5.29
N ASP A 11 16.17 -18.43 4.77
CA ASP A 11 17.62 -18.36 5.04
C ASP A 11 17.93 -18.05 6.52
N ARG A 12 16.96 -17.44 7.23
CA ARG A 12 17.01 -17.19 8.67
C ARG A 12 16.53 -18.38 9.51
N GLY A 13 16.19 -19.50 8.90
CA GLY A 13 15.74 -20.72 9.57
C GLY A 13 14.23 -20.84 9.79
N ILE A 14 13.42 -19.89 9.31
CA ILE A 14 11.96 -19.98 9.36
C ILE A 14 11.49 -21.05 8.38
N ARG A 15 10.61 -21.94 8.83
CA ARG A 15 10.10 -23.08 8.03
C ARG A 15 8.59 -23.14 7.97
N ALA A 16 7.92 -22.24 8.66
CA ALA A 16 6.46 -22.21 8.72
C ALA A 16 5.92 -20.79 8.62
N TYR A 17 4.66 -20.67 8.25
CA TYR A 17 3.91 -19.41 8.25
C TYR A 17 2.55 -19.59 8.92
N ASP A 18 1.97 -18.51 9.44
CA ASP A 18 0.62 -18.50 9.97
C ASP A 18 -0.39 -18.57 8.83
N ALA A 19 -1.33 -19.52 8.89
CA ALA A 19 -2.34 -19.72 7.84
C ALA A 19 -3.20 -18.47 7.60
N SER A 20 -3.33 -17.57 8.59
CA SER A 20 -4.04 -16.30 8.44
C SER A 20 -3.42 -15.34 7.39
N ILE A 21 -2.18 -15.56 6.98
CA ILE A 21 -1.56 -14.84 5.85
C ILE A 21 -2.38 -14.99 4.56
N LEU A 22 -3.06 -16.12 4.39
CA LEU A 22 -3.85 -16.41 3.19
C LEU A 22 -5.28 -15.84 3.25
N GLU A 23 -5.71 -15.32 4.39
CA GLU A 23 -7.04 -14.72 4.55
C GLU A 23 -7.18 -13.43 3.73
N ALA A 24 -8.43 -13.03 3.45
CA ALA A 24 -8.74 -11.83 2.68
C ALA A 24 -7.96 -11.74 1.36
N ASP A 25 -7.91 -12.84 0.61
CA ASP A 25 -7.14 -12.97 -0.64
C ASP A 25 -5.65 -12.67 -0.42
N ALA A 26 -5.07 -13.26 0.65
CA ALA A 26 -3.72 -12.99 1.12
C ALA A 26 -3.47 -11.47 1.34
N TRP A 27 -4.34 -10.85 2.14
CA TRP A 27 -4.34 -9.40 2.41
C TRP A 27 -4.38 -8.57 1.12
N GLY A 28 -5.09 -9.06 0.11
CA GLY A 28 -5.21 -8.41 -1.19
C GLY A 28 -4.03 -8.67 -2.15
N HIS A 29 -3.06 -9.50 -1.78
CA HIS A 29 -1.90 -9.81 -2.64
C HIS A 29 -2.14 -10.97 -3.62
N GLY A 30 -3.28 -11.67 -3.53
CA GLY A 30 -3.61 -12.82 -4.36
C GLY A 30 -3.27 -14.15 -3.68
N VAL A 31 -4.28 -14.84 -3.17
CA VAL A 31 -4.08 -16.05 -2.37
C VAL A 31 -3.37 -17.16 -3.14
N GLU A 32 -3.67 -17.33 -4.44
CA GLU A 32 -3.03 -18.37 -5.25
C GLU A 32 -1.54 -18.06 -5.47
N LEU A 33 -1.21 -16.81 -5.86
CA LEU A 33 0.17 -16.37 -6.01
C LEU A 33 0.98 -16.55 -4.72
N VAL A 34 0.42 -16.12 -3.59
CA VAL A 34 1.10 -16.21 -2.29
C VAL A 34 1.29 -17.68 -1.89
N ARG A 35 0.28 -18.52 -2.09
CA ARG A 35 0.36 -19.96 -1.80
C ARG A 35 1.46 -20.63 -2.62
N ASP A 36 1.54 -20.35 -3.92
CA ASP A 36 2.55 -20.89 -4.82
C ASP A 36 3.96 -20.47 -4.42
N VAL A 37 4.16 -19.20 -4.04
CA VAL A 37 5.44 -18.70 -3.53
C VAL A 37 5.85 -19.45 -2.25
N LEU A 38 4.95 -19.57 -1.27
CA LEU A 38 5.22 -20.24 0.01
C LEU A 38 5.54 -21.73 -0.19
N ALA A 39 4.79 -22.40 -1.06
CA ALA A 39 5.03 -23.81 -1.41
C ALA A 39 6.37 -24.00 -2.14
N THR A 40 6.69 -23.12 -3.09
CA THR A 40 7.96 -23.18 -3.84
C THR A 40 9.18 -23.01 -2.94
N ILE A 41 9.07 -22.17 -1.91
CA ILE A 41 10.12 -21.98 -0.90
C ILE A 41 10.18 -23.16 0.09
N GLY A 42 9.08 -23.93 0.23
CA GLY A 42 8.96 -25.06 1.15
C GLY A 42 8.49 -24.68 2.56
N LEU A 43 7.82 -23.54 2.70
CA LEU A 43 7.24 -23.11 3.96
C LEU A 43 5.92 -23.85 4.23
N GLU A 44 5.71 -24.32 5.47
CA GLU A 44 4.54 -25.07 5.88
C GLU A 44 3.51 -24.18 6.59
N ALA A 45 2.23 -24.36 6.24
CA ALA A 45 1.15 -23.67 6.94
C ALA A 45 0.99 -24.21 8.37
N ARG A 46 0.85 -23.31 9.34
CA ARG A 46 0.45 -23.63 10.72
C ARG A 46 -0.72 -22.75 11.11
N THR A 47 -1.72 -23.34 11.74
CA THR A 47 -2.87 -22.63 12.30
C THR A 47 -2.59 -22.32 13.77
N HIS A 48 -2.61 -21.04 14.14
CA HIS A 48 -2.77 -20.67 15.53
C HIS A 48 -4.25 -20.75 15.90
N HIS A 49 -4.64 -21.77 16.65
CA HIS A 49 -5.90 -21.68 17.38
C HIS A 49 -5.72 -20.64 18.51
N VAL A 50 -6.36 -19.50 18.35
CA VAL A 50 -6.65 -18.64 19.50
C VAL A 50 -7.73 -19.34 20.29
N GLY A 51 -7.32 -20.38 21.03
CA GLY A 51 -8.18 -21.00 22.02
C GLY A 51 -8.30 -20.04 23.20
N VAL A 52 -9.51 -19.57 23.49
CA VAL A 52 -9.83 -19.06 24.82
C VAL A 52 -9.79 -20.26 25.76
N THR A 53 -8.63 -20.60 26.26
CA THR A 53 -8.46 -21.65 27.27
C THR A 53 -8.23 -20.99 28.61
N SER A 54 -9.07 -21.44 29.57
CA SER A 54 -8.85 -21.22 31.00
C SER A 54 -7.41 -21.59 31.42
N ALA A 55 -6.86 -20.77 32.24
CA ALA A 55 -5.73 -20.77 33.20
C ALA A 55 -4.60 -21.83 33.16
N ASP A 56 -4.59 -22.85 32.31
CA ASP A 56 -3.48 -23.80 32.19
C ASP A 56 -2.81 -23.65 30.82
N SER A 57 -1.89 -22.70 30.75
CA SER A 57 -1.21 -22.28 29.54
C SER A 57 -0.21 -23.34 29.04
N VAL A 58 -0.51 -23.92 27.89
CA VAL A 58 0.53 -24.42 26.99
C VAL A 58 1.35 -23.20 26.50
N PRO A 59 2.70 -23.26 26.49
CA PRO A 59 3.51 -22.14 26.01
C PRO A 59 3.09 -21.80 24.57
N VAL A 60 2.69 -20.55 24.35
CA VAL A 60 2.54 -19.99 23.00
C VAL A 60 3.90 -20.17 22.34
N ALA A 61 4.01 -21.09 21.38
CA ALA A 61 5.20 -21.20 20.55
C ALA A 61 5.58 -19.81 20.06
N SER A 62 6.82 -19.43 20.31
CA SER A 62 7.32 -18.07 20.08
C SER A 62 6.94 -17.64 18.66
N ARG A 63 6.29 -16.49 18.52
CA ARG A 63 5.93 -15.89 17.22
C ARG A 63 7.17 -15.67 16.32
N THR A 64 8.35 -15.81 16.88
CA THR A 64 9.64 -15.66 16.18
C THR A 64 10.00 -16.80 15.23
N ASP A 65 9.30 -17.94 15.31
CA ASP A 65 9.64 -19.14 14.53
C ASP A 65 8.80 -19.28 13.25
N MET A 66 7.93 -18.30 12.95
CA MET A 66 7.06 -18.31 11.78
C MET A 66 7.17 -17.01 11.00
N LEU A 67 7.01 -17.15 9.69
CA LEU A 67 6.92 -16.00 8.79
C LEU A 67 5.62 -15.24 9.08
N SER A 68 5.75 -13.95 9.41
CA SER A 68 4.62 -13.05 9.59
C SER A 68 4.15 -12.47 8.25
N ALA A 69 2.90 -12.03 8.19
CA ALA A 69 2.37 -11.27 7.05
C ALA A 69 3.17 -9.98 6.83
N MET A 70 3.59 -9.32 7.91
CA MET A 70 4.38 -8.09 7.84
C MET A 70 5.70 -8.33 7.10
N ALA A 71 6.41 -9.40 7.42
CA ALA A 71 7.67 -9.75 6.78
C ALA A 71 7.48 -10.26 5.34
N LEU A 72 6.44 -11.08 5.09
CA LEU A 72 6.18 -11.59 3.75
C LEU A 72 5.80 -10.47 2.76
N PHE A 73 4.92 -9.57 3.18
CA PHE A 73 4.42 -8.49 2.31
C PHE A 73 5.29 -7.22 2.35
N GLY A 74 6.36 -7.19 3.15
CA GLY A 74 7.24 -6.03 3.28
C GLY A 74 6.54 -4.82 3.88
N LEU A 75 5.69 -5.05 4.89
CA LEU A 75 4.93 -3.99 5.53
C LEU A 75 5.72 -3.31 6.67
N PRO A 76 5.39 -2.07 7.01
CA PRO A 76 5.97 -1.36 8.15
C PRO A 76 5.81 -2.16 9.45
N GLY A 77 6.90 -2.34 10.19
CA GLY A 77 6.93 -3.13 11.42
C GLY A 77 7.30 -4.60 11.21
N ALA A 78 7.74 -4.99 10.02
CA ALA A 78 8.32 -6.31 9.78
C ALA A 78 9.53 -6.56 10.68
N GLU A 79 9.64 -7.78 11.20
CA GLU A 79 10.75 -8.19 12.10
C GLU A 79 12.09 -8.34 11.37
N HIS A 80 12.06 -8.37 10.04
CA HIS A 80 13.22 -8.53 9.17
C HIS A 80 13.19 -7.50 8.04
N PRO A 81 14.35 -7.15 7.46
CA PRO A 81 14.38 -6.39 6.22
C PRO A 81 13.54 -7.09 5.14
N ALA A 82 12.57 -6.39 4.60
CA ALA A 82 11.67 -6.88 3.58
C ALA A 82 11.33 -5.74 2.62
N VAL A 83 11.14 -6.07 1.35
CA VAL A 83 10.78 -5.11 0.30
C VAL A 83 9.26 -5.11 0.14
N PRO A 84 8.60 -3.94 0.02
CA PRO A 84 7.18 -3.88 -0.23
C PRO A 84 6.75 -4.75 -1.41
N ALA A 85 5.82 -5.67 -1.17
CA ALA A 85 5.32 -6.58 -2.20
C ALA A 85 4.26 -5.92 -3.10
N LEU A 86 3.67 -4.82 -2.63
CA LEU A 86 2.63 -4.08 -3.34
C LEU A 86 3.18 -2.74 -3.82
N ARG A 87 3.01 -2.48 -5.13
CA ARG A 87 3.19 -1.18 -5.76
C ARG A 87 1.83 -0.73 -6.29
N LEU A 88 1.39 0.47 -5.91
CA LEU A 88 0.10 1.01 -6.35
C LEU A 88 0.33 2.17 -7.30
N THR A 89 -0.16 2.02 -8.52
CA THR A 89 -0.05 3.05 -9.55
C THR A 89 -1.42 3.52 -10.04
N GLY A 90 -1.43 4.69 -10.63
CA GLY A 90 -2.53 5.27 -11.37
C GLY A 90 -2.00 5.99 -12.60
N THR A 91 -2.88 6.76 -13.26
CA THR A 91 -2.54 7.45 -14.50
C THR A 91 -3.08 8.88 -14.47
N VAL A 92 -2.33 9.83 -14.99
CA VAL A 92 -2.77 11.21 -15.20
C VAL A 92 -3.84 11.25 -16.30
N LEU A 93 -5.05 11.67 -15.96
CA LEU A 93 -6.18 11.82 -16.89
C LEU A 93 -6.17 13.16 -17.62
N SER A 94 -5.84 14.23 -16.91
CA SER A 94 -5.75 15.58 -17.45
C SER A 94 -4.91 16.47 -16.55
N VAL A 95 -4.39 17.54 -17.11
CA VAL A 95 -3.70 18.63 -16.41
C VAL A 95 -4.48 19.92 -16.64
N LYS A 96 -4.59 20.75 -15.61
CA LYS A 96 -5.32 22.03 -15.63
C LYS A 96 -4.53 23.09 -14.88
N ASP A 97 -4.49 24.29 -15.44
CA ASP A 97 -4.05 25.47 -14.70
C ASP A 97 -5.08 25.84 -13.63
N LEU A 98 -4.61 26.25 -12.47
CA LEU A 98 -5.43 26.66 -11.35
C LEU A 98 -4.89 28.01 -10.83
N ARG A 99 -5.73 29.03 -10.84
CA ARG A 99 -5.33 30.37 -10.40
C ARG A 99 -5.44 30.50 -8.89
N GLU A 100 -4.72 31.44 -8.32
CA GLU A 100 -4.84 31.81 -6.92
C GLU A 100 -6.31 32.01 -6.53
N GLY A 101 -6.72 31.40 -5.40
CA GLY A 101 -8.09 31.43 -4.88
C GLY A 101 -9.07 30.45 -5.55
N GLU A 102 -8.74 29.88 -6.71
CA GLU A 102 -9.58 28.85 -7.33
C GLU A 102 -9.60 27.57 -6.50
N GLY A 103 -10.77 26.93 -6.43
CA GLY A 103 -10.95 25.71 -5.67
C GLY A 103 -11.02 24.47 -6.54
N VAL A 104 -10.53 23.33 -6.00
CA VAL A 104 -10.69 22.00 -6.59
C VAL A 104 -11.24 21.02 -5.57
N SER A 105 -11.71 19.87 -6.07
CA SER A 105 -12.30 18.79 -5.29
C SER A 105 -13.69 19.13 -4.70
N TYR A 106 -14.36 18.11 -4.18
CA TYR A 106 -15.71 18.23 -3.62
C TYR A 106 -15.77 19.23 -2.46
N GLY A 107 -16.67 20.22 -2.60
CA GLY A 107 -16.84 21.27 -1.60
C GLY A 107 -15.70 22.27 -1.57
N TYR A 108 -14.88 22.34 -2.63
CA TYR A 108 -13.74 23.25 -2.71
C TYR A 108 -12.85 23.18 -1.47
N ALA A 109 -12.59 21.93 -1.02
CA ALA A 109 -11.80 21.67 0.17
C ALA A 109 -10.34 22.13 0.06
N TYR A 110 -9.84 22.29 -1.16
CA TYR A 110 -8.55 22.90 -1.45
C TYR A 110 -8.77 24.16 -2.28
N ARG A 111 -8.06 25.24 -1.95
CA ARG A 111 -7.94 26.46 -2.75
C ARG A 111 -6.48 26.77 -2.98
N ALA A 112 -6.14 27.08 -4.22
CA ALA A 112 -4.78 27.44 -4.59
C ALA A 112 -4.35 28.71 -3.85
N SER A 113 -3.20 28.67 -3.19
CA SER A 113 -2.59 29.83 -2.51
C SER A 113 -1.81 30.74 -3.45
N ALA A 114 -1.52 30.25 -4.65
CA ALA A 114 -0.87 30.94 -5.76
C ALA A 114 -1.28 30.25 -7.06
N ASP A 115 -0.97 30.86 -8.20
CA ASP A 115 -1.15 30.21 -9.50
C ASP A 115 -0.34 28.91 -9.53
N THR A 116 -1.00 27.81 -9.90
CA THR A 116 -0.40 26.48 -9.94
C THR A 116 -1.01 25.63 -11.07
N ARG A 117 -0.53 24.40 -11.22
CA ARG A 117 -1.14 23.38 -12.09
C ARG A 117 -1.52 22.16 -11.28
N VAL A 118 -2.63 21.58 -11.62
CA VAL A 118 -3.11 20.36 -10.98
C VAL A 118 -3.34 19.27 -12.00
N ALA A 119 -3.02 18.03 -11.61
CA ALA A 119 -3.33 16.83 -12.36
C ALA A 119 -4.55 16.13 -11.75
N LEU A 120 -5.52 15.75 -12.58
CA LEU A 120 -6.54 14.78 -12.24
C LEU A 120 -5.99 13.40 -12.54
N VAL A 121 -5.96 12.53 -11.54
CA VAL A 121 -5.35 11.20 -11.64
C VAL A 121 -6.34 10.10 -11.30
N THR A 122 -6.22 8.93 -11.93
CA THR A 122 -7.00 7.75 -11.54
C THR A 122 -6.59 7.28 -10.16
N GLY A 123 -7.54 6.72 -9.43
CA GLY A 123 -7.35 6.24 -8.07
C GLY A 123 -8.16 7.03 -7.06
N GLY A 124 -9.10 6.36 -6.43
CA GLY A 124 -10.02 6.92 -5.45
C GLY A 124 -10.42 5.90 -4.39
N TYR A 125 -11.43 6.22 -3.59
CA TYR A 125 -11.84 5.32 -2.52
C TYR A 125 -12.48 4.01 -3.02
N ALA A 126 -12.95 3.96 -4.27
CA ALA A 126 -13.41 2.71 -4.89
C ALA A 126 -12.27 1.73 -5.14
N GLN A 127 -11.03 2.21 -5.34
CA GLN A 127 -9.82 1.42 -5.48
C GLN A 127 -9.05 1.25 -4.15
N GLY A 128 -9.65 1.63 -3.02
CA GLY A 128 -9.06 1.46 -1.69
C GLY A 128 -8.20 2.62 -1.21
N ILE A 129 -8.09 3.72 -1.97
CA ILE A 129 -7.40 4.94 -1.54
C ILE A 129 -8.32 5.70 -0.59
N VAL A 130 -8.10 5.56 0.72
CA VAL A 130 -9.03 6.09 1.72
C VAL A 130 -9.11 7.61 1.70
N ARG A 131 -10.30 8.14 2.00
CA ARG A 131 -10.57 9.59 1.89
C ARG A 131 -9.70 10.46 2.80
N ALA A 132 -9.24 9.92 3.91
CA ALA A 132 -8.36 10.61 4.86
C ALA A 132 -6.99 10.99 4.27
N LEU A 133 -6.57 10.38 3.15
CA LEU A 133 -5.30 10.66 2.49
C LEU A 133 -5.32 11.97 1.70
N GLY A 134 -6.50 12.50 1.37
CA GLY A 134 -6.64 13.77 0.67
C GLY A 134 -6.13 14.94 1.50
N GLY A 135 -5.12 15.65 1.01
CA GLY A 135 -4.43 16.73 1.70
C GLY A 135 -3.41 16.28 2.76
N ALA A 136 -3.11 14.98 2.86
CA ALA A 136 -2.26 14.43 3.92
C ALA A 136 -1.09 13.57 3.42
N VAL A 137 -1.07 13.22 2.13
CA VAL A 137 0.00 12.38 1.55
C VAL A 137 0.43 12.92 0.19
N ASP A 138 1.62 12.51 -0.22
CA ASP A 138 2.15 12.75 -1.55
C ASP A 138 2.08 11.49 -2.40
N VAL A 139 2.05 11.71 -3.71
CA VAL A 139 2.28 10.70 -4.75
C VAL A 139 3.55 11.06 -5.52
N ALA A 140 4.10 10.13 -6.28
CA ALA A 140 5.19 10.46 -7.20
C ALA A 140 4.70 10.45 -8.65
N VAL A 141 5.08 11.48 -9.42
CA VAL A 141 4.85 11.59 -10.85
C VAL A 141 6.15 12.07 -11.50
N ALA A 142 6.57 11.42 -12.57
CA ALA A 142 7.83 11.74 -13.25
C ALA A 142 9.07 11.75 -12.32
N GLY A 143 9.05 10.94 -11.26
CA GLY A 143 10.13 10.84 -10.27
C GLY A 143 10.11 11.91 -9.16
N GLU A 144 9.17 12.82 -9.16
CA GLU A 144 9.04 13.88 -8.16
C GLU A 144 7.81 13.66 -7.26
N ARG A 145 7.90 14.11 -6.00
CA ARG A 145 6.81 14.03 -5.02
C ARG A 145 5.88 15.23 -5.13
N HIS A 146 4.57 14.96 -5.18
CA HIS A 146 3.52 15.95 -5.34
C HIS A 146 2.37 15.69 -4.37
N PRO A 147 1.82 16.71 -3.68
CA PRO A 147 0.76 16.51 -2.72
C PRO A 147 -0.58 16.16 -3.39
N VAL A 148 -1.28 15.20 -2.82
CA VAL A 148 -2.70 14.99 -3.10
C VAL A 148 -3.48 16.12 -2.44
N VAL A 149 -4.22 16.91 -3.22
CA VAL A 149 -4.92 18.09 -2.72
C VAL A 149 -6.45 17.88 -2.71
N GLY A 150 -7.08 18.46 -1.71
CA GLY A 150 -8.52 18.33 -1.54
C GLY A 150 -8.94 16.91 -1.12
N ARG A 151 -10.19 16.54 -1.39
CA ARG A 151 -10.75 15.25 -0.96
C ARG A 151 -10.54 14.20 -2.04
N VAL A 152 -10.17 12.99 -1.65
CA VAL A 152 -10.20 11.81 -2.53
C VAL A 152 -11.64 11.54 -2.95
N ALA A 153 -11.89 11.48 -4.25
CA ALA A 153 -13.19 11.15 -4.83
C ALA A 153 -13.36 9.63 -5.01
N MET A 154 -14.42 9.20 -5.69
CA MET A 154 -14.70 7.77 -5.88
C MET A 154 -13.61 7.09 -6.69
N ASP A 155 -13.25 7.66 -7.83
CA ASP A 155 -12.35 7.03 -8.82
C ASP A 155 -11.11 7.88 -9.14
N VAL A 156 -11.01 9.08 -8.56
CA VAL A 156 -9.96 10.04 -8.90
C VAL A 156 -9.49 10.84 -7.70
N CYS A 157 -8.24 11.32 -7.78
CA CYS A 157 -7.67 12.32 -6.90
C CYS A 157 -7.20 13.53 -7.70
N VAL A 158 -6.97 14.64 -7.02
CA VAL A 158 -6.29 15.83 -7.58
C VAL A 158 -4.92 15.95 -6.94
N VAL A 159 -3.91 16.15 -7.75
CA VAL A 159 -2.51 16.31 -7.34
C VAL A 159 -2.03 17.68 -7.76
N ASP A 160 -1.44 18.45 -6.85
CA ASP A 160 -0.80 19.72 -7.19
C ASP A 160 0.60 19.42 -7.74
N ILE A 161 0.79 19.74 -9.02
CA ILE A 161 2.03 19.47 -9.75
C ILE A 161 2.89 20.72 -9.97
N THR A 162 2.43 21.87 -9.46
CA THR A 162 3.10 23.15 -9.66
C THR A 162 3.51 23.37 -11.13
N ASP A 163 4.79 23.46 -11.42
CA ASP A 163 5.37 23.65 -12.76
C ASP A 163 5.98 22.37 -13.36
N ALA A 164 5.83 21.22 -12.68
CA ALA A 164 6.38 19.94 -13.14
C ALA A 164 5.87 19.56 -14.54
N ALA A 165 6.73 18.96 -15.36
CA ALA A 165 6.45 18.62 -16.76
C ALA A 165 5.54 17.36 -16.90
N VAL A 166 4.46 17.33 -16.12
CA VAL A 166 3.48 16.22 -16.09
C VAL A 166 2.49 16.35 -17.24
N ARG A 167 2.15 15.22 -17.85
CA ARG A 167 1.26 15.11 -19.02
C ARG A 167 0.21 14.02 -18.81
N ARG A 168 -0.88 14.11 -19.59
CA ARG A 168 -1.86 13.03 -19.67
C ARG A 168 -1.18 11.72 -20.11
N GLY A 169 -1.48 10.65 -19.38
CA GLY A 169 -0.93 9.31 -19.62
C GLY A 169 0.28 8.98 -18.76
N ASP A 170 0.87 9.95 -18.07
CA ASP A 170 1.99 9.68 -17.16
C ASP A 170 1.54 8.80 -15.99
N GLU A 171 2.42 7.92 -15.54
CA GLU A 171 2.21 7.09 -14.36
C GLU A 171 2.22 7.96 -13.10
N VAL A 172 1.33 7.64 -12.17
CA VAL A 172 1.28 8.19 -10.83
C VAL A 172 1.51 7.08 -9.84
N LEU A 173 2.54 7.17 -9.02
CA LEU A 173 2.84 6.20 -8.00
C LEU A 173 2.28 6.65 -6.65
N PHE A 174 1.34 5.87 -6.12
CA PHE A 174 0.71 6.10 -4.82
C PHE A 174 1.45 5.39 -3.67
N LEU A 175 1.95 4.18 -3.92
CA LEU A 175 2.74 3.39 -2.98
C LEU A 175 3.85 2.66 -3.73
N GLY A 176 5.04 2.65 -3.16
CA GLY A 176 6.21 1.99 -3.70
C GLY A 176 7.23 1.64 -2.63
N ASP A 177 8.49 1.56 -3.01
CA ASP A 177 9.59 1.24 -2.11
C ASP A 177 10.21 2.52 -1.50
N PRO A 178 10.05 2.76 -0.20
CA PRO A 178 10.66 3.91 0.45
C PRO A 178 12.21 3.89 0.44
N ALA A 179 12.84 2.75 0.22
CA ALA A 179 14.29 2.67 0.05
C ALA A 179 14.75 3.35 -1.25
N GLU A 180 13.87 3.40 -2.25
CA GLU A 180 14.08 4.10 -3.52
C GLU A 180 13.54 5.56 -3.49
N GLY A 181 13.12 6.07 -2.33
CA GLY A 181 12.54 7.42 -2.19
C GLY A 181 11.07 7.52 -2.62
N GLU A 182 10.42 6.40 -2.93
CA GLU A 182 9.04 6.35 -3.37
C GLU A 182 8.04 6.58 -2.21
N PRO A 183 6.77 6.94 -2.49
CA PRO A 183 5.73 7.10 -1.47
C PRO A 183 5.55 5.86 -0.62
N SER A 184 5.51 6.04 0.70
CA SER A 184 5.53 4.92 1.65
C SER A 184 4.16 4.65 2.29
N LEU A 185 3.91 3.38 2.60
CA LEU A 185 2.74 2.98 3.37
C LEU A 185 2.74 3.58 4.80
N VAL A 186 3.91 3.92 5.35
CA VAL A 186 4.01 4.58 6.66
C VAL A 186 3.32 5.96 6.66
N GLU A 187 3.41 6.70 5.56
CA GLU A 187 2.72 7.99 5.42
C GLU A 187 1.20 7.78 5.44
N TRP A 188 0.70 6.76 4.76
CA TRP A 188 -0.72 6.40 4.76
C TRP A 188 -1.24 5.98 6.15
N VAL A 189 -0.47 5.13 6.86
CA VAL A 189 -0.79 4.71 8.24
C VAL A 189 -0.94 5.93 9.14
N ARG A 190 -0.02 6.88 9.06
CA ARG A 190 -0.06 8.11 9.87
C ARG A 190 -1.25 9.01 9.52
N ALA A 191 -1.54 9.16 8.22
CA ALA A 191 -2.60 10.03 7.74
C ALA A 191 -4.00 9.45 7.99
N ALA A 192 -4.17 8.14 7.83
CA ALA A 192 -5.47 7.47 7.93
C ALA A 192 -5.80 6.99 9.36
N GLY A 193 -4.80 6.76 10.20
CA GLY A 193 -4.98 6.12 11.51
C GLY A 193 -5.37 4.64 11.43
N LEU A 194 -5.16 4.02 10.27
CA LEU A 194 -5.40 2.60 10.00
C LEU A 194 -4.08 1.83 10.03
N THR A 195 -4.15 0.52 10.27
CA THR A 195 -2.97 -0.34 10.20
C THR A 195 -2.52 -0.57 8.76
N ALA A 196 -1.25 -0.93 8.57
CA ALA A 196 -0.71 -1.29 7.27
C ALA A 196 -1.50 -2.43 6.61
N GLY A 197 -1.89 -3.45 7.39
CA GLY A 197 -2.68 -4.58 6.91
C GLY A 197 -4.06 -4.17 6.40
N GLU A 198 -4.78 -3.28 7.12
CA GLU A 198 -6.07 -2.76 6.66
C GLU A 198 -5.93 -2.02 5.32
N LEU A 199 -4.91 -1.16 5.20
CA LEU A 199 -4.70 -0.35 4.01
C LEU A 199 -4.36 -1.20 2.78
N VAL A 200 -3.40 -2.14 2.88
CA VAL A 200 -3.05 -2.99 1.73
C VAL A 200 -4.17 -3.94 1.35
N THR A 201 -4.91 -4.48 2.32
CA THR A 201 -6.07 -5.33 2.06
C THR A 201 -7.16 -4.58 1.29
N MET A 202 -7.48 -3.35 1.71
CA MET A 202 -8.47 -2.53 1.00
C MET A 202 -8.06 -2.24 -0.44
N VAL A 203 -6.79 -1.89 -0.67
CA VAL A 203 -6.26 -1.65 -2.02
C VAL A 203 -6.28 -2.92 -2.84
N GLY A 204 -5.70 -4.00 -2.34
CA GLY A 204 -5.54 -5.24 -3.08
C GLY A 204 -6.84 -5.95 -3.43
N LEU A 205 -7.91 -5.76 -2.63
CA LEU A 205 -9.24 -6.29 -2.92
C LEU A 205 -10.05 -5.45 -3.92
N ARG A 206 -9.63 -4.22 -4.24
CA ARG A 206 -10.41 -3.25 -5.01
C ARG A 206 -9.72 -2.71 -6.25
N ALA A 207 -8.40 -2.56 -6.21
CA ALA A 207 -7.62 -2.17 -7.38
C ALA A 207 -7.46 -3.34 -8.36
N GLY A 208 -7.28 -3.02 -9.64
CA GLY A 208 -6.86 -4.03 -10.62
C GLY A 208 -5.45 -4.54 -10.26
N ARG A 209 -5.23 -5.84 -10.35
CA ARG A 209 -3.95 -6.46 -10.01
C ARG A 209 -3.22 -6.89 -11.27
N GLU A 210 -1.95 -6.55 -11.34
CA GLU A 210 -1.01 -7.05 -12.33
C GLU A 210 0.18 -7.70 -11.60
N GLU A 211 0.60 -8.87 -12.06
CA GLU A 211 1.78 -9.54 -11.53
C GLU A 211 3.01 -9.04 -12.29
N THR A 212 3.97 -8.51 -11.55
CA THR A 212 5.28 -8.13 -12.12
C THR A 212 6.31 -9.20 -11.79
N SER A 213 7.03 -9.65 -12.81
CA SER A 213 8.11 -10.65 -12.71
C SER A 213 9.34 -10.13 -11.96
#